data_90917ecae35ff5aeb467b4e28a8e391e
#
_entry.id   90917ecae35ff5aeb467b4e28a8e391e
#
_cell.length_a   1.000
_cell.length_b   1.000
_cell.length_c   1.000
_cell.angle_alpha   90.00
_cell.angle_beta   90.00
_cell.angle_gamma   90.00
#
_symmetry.space_group_name_H-M   'P 1'
#
loop_
_entity.id
_entity.type
_entity.pdbx_description
1 polymer ?
#
loop_
_entity_poly.entity_id
_entity_poly.type
_entity_poly.pdbx_seq_one_letter_code
_entity_poly.pdbx_strand_id
1 'polypeptide(L)'
;AYSVNIFGNEYLNQKNVFVSNRPIPKNRTFRSSSVDKLIQKLKKEISDPQLAWMFENCYPNTLDTTVDYEIIDKKPDTFIITGDIDAMWLRDSTAQVWPYLPLINQDEKLKKLVKGLINRQVKCILTDPYANAFYKDLTKVSQYNGDIPNPIPGVHERKWEIDSLCYAIRLANEYYSLTNDNSIFDKEWKKSIEIIFKTFKVEQRKNGNSPYRFIRNGTTE
;
A
#
# COMPACT_ATOMS: atom_id res chain seq x y z
N ALA A 1 -23.03 49.65 -45.22
CA ALA A 1 -23.20 49.54 -43.78
C ALA A 1 -23.32 48.05 -43.44
N TYR A 2 -22.24 47.40 -42.98
CA TYR A 2 -22.24 46.04 -42.51
C TYR A 2 -22.36 46.11 -40.99
N SER A 3 -23.47 45.62 -40.44
CA SER A 3 -23.64 45.44 -39.02
C SER A 3 -22.97 44.12 -38.58
N VAL A 4 -21.90 44.24 -37.80
CA VAL A 4 -21.24 43.12 -37.14
C VAL A 4 -22.07 42.77 -35.89
N ASN A 5 -22.77 41.63 -35.91
CA ASN A 5 -23.39 41.06 -34.74
C ASN A 5 -22.31 40.52 -33.83
N ILE A 6 -22.09 41.19 -32.70
CA ILE A 6 -21.28 40.72 -31.61
C ILE A 6 -22.13 39.66 -30.85
N PHE A 7 -21.91 38.39 -31.17
CA PHE A 7 -22.41 37.33 -30.31
C PHE A 7 -21.69 37.41 -28.98
N GLY A 8 -22.41 37.87 -27.97
CA GLY A 8 -21.94 37.85 -26.59
C GLY A 8 -21.56 36.42 -26.17
N ASN A 9 -20.33 36.33 -25.72
CA ASN A 9 -19.85 35.12 -25.01
C ASN A 9 -20.63 34.98 -23.70
N GLU A 10 -21.82 34.39 -23.74
CA GLU A 10 -22.41 33.68 -22.59
C GLU A 10 -21.68 32.36 -22.41
N TYR A 11 -20.40 32.35 -22.06
CA TYR A 11 -19.85 31.24 -21.30
C TYR A 11 -20.46 31.32 -19.91
N LEU A 12 -21.64 30.74 -19.80
CA LEU A 12 -22.30 30.43 -18.55
C LEU A 12 -21.25 29.84 -17.60
N ASN A 13 -21.12 30.51 -16.47
CA ASN A 13 -20.50 30.02 -15.25
C ASN A 13 -21.23 28.73 -14.82
N GLN A 14 -21.02 27.62 -15.52
CA GLN A 14 -21.31 26.30 -14.97
C GLN A 14 -20.32 26.12 -13.83
N LYS A 15 -20.76 26.44 -12.61
CA LYS A 15 -20.07 25.98 -11.41
C LYS A 15 -19.95 24.47 -11.59
N ASN A 16 -18.76 23.98 -11.94
CA ASN A 16 -18.48 22.56 -11.98
C ASN A 16 -18.82 22.00 -10.60
N VAL A 17 -19.94 21.31 -10.48
CA VAL A 17 -20.35 20.66 -9.24
C VAL A 17 -19.54 19.39 -9.15
N PHE A 18 -18.49 19.40 -8.35
CA PHE A 18 -17.67 18.24 -8.07
C PHE A 18 -18.38 17.33 -7.08
N VAL A 19 -18.95 16.23 -7.58
CA VAL A 19 -19.62 15.22 -6.75
C VAL A 19 -18.59 14.19 -6.27
N SER A 20 -18.62 13.83 -4.99
CA SER A 20 -17.72 12.82 -4.45
C SER A 20 -17.99 11.45 -5.06
N ASN A 21 -16.92 10.78 -5.48
CA ASN A 21 -16.94 9.39 -6.00
C ASN A 21 -16.56 8.37 -4.92
N ARG A 22 -16.33 8.81 -3.68
CA ARG A 22 -16.03 7.86 -2.59
C ARG A 22 -17.17 6.85 -2.41
N PRO A 23 -16.86 5.58 -2.17
CA PRO A 23 -17.86 4.61 -1.78
C PRO A 23 -18.65 5.09 -0.56
N ILE A 24 -19.96 4.81 -0.53
CA ILE A 24 -20.75 5.07 0.67
C ILE A 24 -20.18 4.30 1.86
N PRO A 25 -20.32 4.77 3.11
CA PRO A 25 -19.60 4.20 4.26
C PRO A 25 -19.75 2.68 4.44
N LYS A 26 -20.89 2.09 4.10
CA LYS A 26 -21.14 0.64 4.21
C LYS A 26 -20.33 -0.20 3.20
N ASN A 27 -19.88 0.42 2.10
CA ASN A 27 -19.16 -0.24 1.02
C ASN A 27 -17.63 -0.03 1.12
N ARG A 28 -17.16 0.72 2.12
CA ARG A 28 -15.72 0.93 2.35
C ARG A 28 -15.14 -0.29 3.04
N THR A 29 -13.98 -0.74 2.56
CA THR A 29 -13.28 -1.90 3.14
C THR A 29 -12.73 -1.60 4.54
N PHE A 30 -12.31 -0.37 4.78
CA PHE A 30 -11.88 0.10 6.11
C PHE A 30 -12.39 1.53 6.38
N ARG A 31 -12.66 1.83 7.66
CA ARG A 31 -13.15 3.14 8.08
C ARG A 31 -12.33 3.70 9.22
N SER A 32 -11.75 4.88 9.00
CA SER A 32 -11.01 5.65 10.01
C SER A 32 -11.73 6.97 10.29
N SER A 33 -12.07 7.20 11.55
CA SER A 33 -12.72 8.44 11.96
C SER A 33 -11.79 9.65 11.88
N SER A 34 -10.49 9.46 12.11
CA SER A 34 -9.50 10.53 12.02
C SER A 34 -9.25 10.94 10.57
N VAL A 35 -9.23 9.98 9.63
CA VAL A 35 -9.13 10.27 8.20
C VAL A 35 -10.37 11.03 7.71
N ASP A 36 -11.58 10.59 8.08
CA ASP A 36 -12.81 11.29 7.70
C ASP A 36 -12.85 12.72 8.25
N LYS A 37 -12.41 12.94 9.50
CA LYS A 37 -12.30 14.29 10.10
C LYS A 37 -11.29 15.17 9.36
N LEU A 38 -10.14 14.63 9.01
CA LEU A 38 -9.12 15.36 8.25
C LEU A 38 -9.65 15.79 6.89
N ILE A 39 -10.34 14.89 6.17
CA ILE A 39 -10.94 15.22 4.88
C ILE A 39 -11.95 16.36 5.02
N GLN A 40 -12.85 16.30 6.02
CA GLN A 40 -13.84 17.35 6.24
C GLN A 40 -13.19 18.70 6.59
N LYS A 41 -12.08 18.68 7.32
CA LYS A 41 -11.30 19.88 7.64
C LYS A 41 -10.67 20.47 6.39
N LEU A 42 -9.87 19.69 5.66
CA LEU A 42 -9.09 20.19 4.53
C LEU A 42 -9.96 20.60 3.34
N LYS A 43 -11.12 19.96 3.12
CA LYS A 43 -12.09 20.41 2.10
C LYS A 43 -12.60 21.83 2.33
N LYS A 44 -12.59 22.33 3.57
CA LYS A 44 -13.00 23.72 3.89
C LYS A 44 -11.83 24.70 3.76
N GLU A 45 -10.61 24.21 3.90
CA GLU A 45 -9.38 25.04 3.86
C GLU A 45 -8.81 25.16 2.44
N ILE A 46 -9.02 24.16 1.58
CA ILE A 46 -8.59 24.17 0.18
C ILE A 46 -9.52 25.09 -0.62
N SER A 47 -8.99 26.19 -1.12
CA SER A 47 -9.76 27.21 -1.86
C SER A 47 -10.16 26.75 -3.27
N ASP A 48 -9.34 25.91 -3.91
CA ASP A 48 -9.63 25.33 -5.23
C ASP A 48 -10.60 24.16 -5.09
N PRO A 49 -11.83 24.24 -5.65
CA PRO A 49 -12.83 23.20 -5.50
C PRO A 49 -12.47 21.90 -6.20
N GLN A 50 -11.69 21.93 -7.29
CA GLN A 50 -11.22 20.73 -7.97
C GLN A 50 -10.18 20.02 -7.14
N LEU A 51 -9.23 20.74 -6.55
CA LEU A 51 -8.22 20.17 -5.66
C LEU A 51 -8.84 19.60 -4.39
N ALA A 52 -9.84 20.31 -3.81
CA ALA A 52 -10.58 19.79 -2.65
C ALA A 52 -11.31 18.47 -2.97
N TRP A 53 -11.94 18.39 -4.15
CA TRP A 53 -12.57 17.18 -4.63
C TRP A 53 -11.56 16.05 -4.89
N MET A 54 -10.43 16.33 -5.52
CA MET A 54 -9.37 15.34 -5.73
C MET A 54 -8.84 14.81 -4.41
N PHE A 55 -8.58 15.68 -3.44
CA PHE A 55 -8.15 15.26 -2.11
C PHE A 55 -9.17 14.34 -1.43
N GLU A 56 -10.44 14.70 -1.46
CA GLU A 56 -11.52 13.88 -0.88
C GLU A 56 -11.58 12.47 -1.47
N ASN A 57 -11.32 12.33 -2.77
CA ASN A 57 -11.47 11.04 -3.46
C ASN A 57 -10.17 10.22 -3.46
N CYS A 58 -9.01 10.87 -3.60
CA CYS A 58 -7.73 10.17 -3.71
C CYS A 58 -7.14 9.81 -2.34
N TYR A 59 -7.17 10.74 -1.38
CA TYR A 59 -6.55 10.53 -0.07
C TYR A 59 -7.06 9.28 0.67
N PRO A 60 -8.36 9.00 0.76
CA PRO A 60 -8.87 7.82 1.46
C PRO A 60 -8.91 6.55 0.61
N ASN A 61 -8.57 6.59 -0.67
CA ASN A 61 -8.83 5.51 -1.61
C ASN A 61 -8.28 4.15 -1.16
N THR A 62 -7.06 4.11 -0.64
CA THR A 62 -6.48 2.87 -0.09
C THR A 62 -7.37 2.26 0.99
N LEU A 63 -7.80 3.07 1.96
CA LEU A 63 -8.67 2.58 3.06
C LEU A 63 -10.06 2.20 2.57
N ASP A 64 -10.58 2.96 1.61
CA ASP A 64 -11.94 2.77 1.12
C ASP A 64 -12.09 1.51 0.24
N THR A 65 -11.01 1.06 -0.46
CA THR A 65 -11.16 0.09 -1.56
C THR A 65 -10.19 -1.09 -1.57
N THR A 66 -9.01 -0.98 -0.93
CA THR A 66 -7.93 -1.97 -1.13
C THR A 66 -7.53 -2.74 0.12
N VAL A 67 -8.04 -2.37 1.27
CA VAL A 67 -7.68 -2.96 2.56
C VAL A 67 -8.52 -4.20 2.85
N ASP A 68 -7.86 -5.27 3.25
CA ASP A 68 -8.47 -6.43 3.88
C ASP A 68 -7.84 -6.59 5.27
N TYR A 69 -8.61 -6.23 6.32
CA TYR A 69 -8.17 -6.23 7.71
C TYR A 69 -8.90 -7.29 8.50
N GLU A 70 -8.15 -8.13 9.22
CA GLU A 70 -8.68 -9.17 10.07
C GLU A 70 -7.83 -9.39 11.32
N ILE A 71 -8.32 -10.22 12.23
CA ILE A 71 -7.56 -10.70 13.40
C ILE A 71 -7.28 -12.19 13.18
N ILE A 72 -6.00 -12.53 13.02
CA ILE A 72 -5.54 -13.91 12.88
C ILE A 72 -4.74 -14.27 14.14
N ASP A 73 -5.09 -15.35 14.81
CA ASP A 73 -4.40 -15.82 16.02
C ASP A 73 -4.22 -14.72 17.08
N LYS A 74 -5.26 -13.92 17.30
CA LYS A 74 -5.29 -12.76 18.21
C LYS A 74 -4.36 -11.60 17.82
N LYS A 75 -3.73 -11.64 16.66
CA LYS A 75 -2.90 -10.56 16.12
C LYS A 75 -3.62 -9.85 14.96
N PRO A 76 -3.49 -8.53 14.84
CA PRO A 76 -3.97 -7.84 13.65
C PRO A 76 -3.17 -8.30 12.42
N ASP A 77 -3.87 -8.44 11.33
CA ASP A 77 -3.32 -8.78 10.02
C ASP A 77 -3.98 -7.90 8.95
N THR A 78 -3.18 -7.26 8.12
CA THR A 78 -3.68 -6.36 7.08
C THR A 78 -3.05 -6.71 5.75
N PHE A 79 -3.88 -7.05 4.79
CA PHE A 79 -3.49 -7.24 3.40
C PHE A 79 -3.99 -6.04 2.59
N ILE A 80 -3.15 -5.49 1.71
CA ILE A 80 -3.50 -4.33 0.88
C ILE A 80 -3.18 -4.66 -0.56
N ILE A 81 -4.19 -4.76 -1.41
CA ILE A 81 -3.97 -4.96 -2.84
C ILE A 81 -3.36 -3.71 -3.47
N THR A 82 -2.52 -3.91 -4.49
CA THR A 82 -1.91 -2.80 -5.23
C THR A 82 -2.84 -2.37 -6.35
N GLY A 83 -3.62 -1.34 -6.10
CA GLY A 83 -4.62 -0.82 -7.04
C GLY A 83 -5.70 -1.86 -7.38
N ASP A 84 -5.76 -2.28 -8.64
CA ASP A 84 -6.67 -3.28 -9.18
C ASP A 84 -6.04 -4.68 -9.32
N ILE A 85 -4.76 -4.83 -8.93
CA ILE A 85 -4.04 -6.10 -8.96
C ILE A 85 -4.30 -6.84 -7.66
N ASP A 86 -4.81 -8.07 -7.73
CA ASP A 86 -5.09 -8.93 -6.58
C ASP A 86 -3.79 -9.50 -5.96
N ALA A 87 -2.88 -8.60 -5.60
CA ALA A 87 -1.63 -8.93 -4.92
C ALA A 87 -1.14 -7.72 -4.11
N MET A 88 -0.34 -7.99 -3.10
CA MET A 88 0.28 -6.98 -2.23
C MET A 88 1.78 -6.93 -2.48
N TRP A 89 2.28 -5.78 -2.96
CA TRP A 89 3.71 -5.49 -2.98
C TRP A 89 4.17 -4.96 -1.63
N LEU A 90 5.36 -5.37 -1.19
CA LEU A 90 5.94 -4.90 0.09
C LEU A 90 6.19 -3.39 0.09
N ARG A 91 6.77 -2.85 -0.98
CA ARG A 91 7.01 -1.42 -1.15
C ARG A 91 5.70 -0.64 -1.19
N ASP A 92 4.80 -1.05 -2.08
CA ASP A 92 3.57 -0.32 -2.39
C ASP A 92 2.63 -0.29 -1.18
N SER A 93 2.47 -1.40 -0.47
CA SER A 93 1.63 -1.45 0.73
C SER A 93 2.10 -0.50 1.83
N THR A 94 3.42 -0.33 1.99
CA THR A 94 3.98 0.70 2.89
C THR A 94 3.65 2.10 2.41
N ALA A 95 3.87 2.40 1.11
CA ALA A 95 3.58 3.71 0.53
C ALA A 95 2.09 4.06 0.62
N GLN A 96 1.21 3.08 0.42
CA GLN A 96 -0.24 3.25 0.48
C GLN A 96 -0.75 3.64 1.88
N VAL A 97 -0.09 3.20 2.97
CA VAL A 97 -0.50 3.59 4.33
C VAL A 97 0.27 4.79 4.86
N TRP A 98 1.39 5.17 4.23
CA TRP A 98 2.27 6.23 4.69
C TRP A 98 1.57 7.56 4.97
N PRO A 99 0.62 8.03 4.12
CA PRO A 99 -0.10 9.28 4.36
C PRO A 99 -0.95 9.30 5.63
N TYR A 100 -1.28 8.13 6.19
CA TYR A 100 -2.13 8.02 7.38
C TYR A 100 -1.33 7.92 8.68
N LEU A 101 -0.02 7.68 8.63
CA LEU A 101 0.82 7.53 9.82
C LEU A 101 0.71 8.69 10.81
N PRO A 102 0.60 9.96 10.40
CA PRO A 102 0.42 11.07 11.33
C PRO A 102 -0.87 10.99 12.18
N LEU A 103 -1.83 10.16 11.78
CA LEU A 103 -3.14 10.03 12.44
C LEU A 103 -3.25 8.82 13.37
N ILE A 104 -2.29 7.90 13.37
CA ILE A 104 -2.41 6.61 14.08
C ILE A 104 -2.57 6.74 15.60
N ASN A 105 -2.02 7.78 16.20
CA ASN A 105 -2.17 8.03 17.65
C ASN A 105 -3.55 8.61 18.02
N GLN A 106 -4.34 9.02 17.02
CA GLN A 106 -5.68 9.59 17.20
C GLN A 106 -6.78 8.58 16.84
N ASP A 107 -6.39 7.41 16.29
CA ASP A 107 -7.33 6.40 15.82
C ASP A 107 -6.78 4.98 16.05
N GLU A 108 -7.27 4.36 17.11
CA GLU A 108 -6.83 3.02 17.51
C GLU A 108 -7.10 1.94 16.44
N LYS A 109 -8.15 2.11 15.62
CA LYS A 109 -8.42 1.19 14.50
C LYS A 109 -7.34 1.33 13.42
N LEU A 110 -7.00 2.58 13.07
CA LEU A 110 -5.95 2.87 12.10
C LEU A 110 -4.58 2.39 12.59
N LYS A 111 -4.28 2.58 13.89
CA LYS A 111 -3.07 2.06 14.53
C LYS A 111 -3.00 0.52 14.40
N LYS A 112 -4.10 -0.18 14.65
CA LYS A 112 -4.17 -1.65 14.49
C LYS A 112 -4.02 -2.08 13.04
N LEU A 113 -4.56 -1.33 12.09
CA LEU A 113 -4.37 -1.58 10.66
C LEU A 113 -2.88 -1.54 10.29
N VAL A 114 -2.17 -0.47 10.67
CA VAL A 114 -0.73 -0.35 10.36
C VAL A 114 0.08 -1.46 11.03
N LYS A 115 -0.21 -1.78 12.29
CA LYS A 115 0.40 -2.92 12.98
C LYS A 115 0.13 -4.24 12.26
N GLY A 116 -1.09 -4.43 11.76
CA GLY A 116 -1.48 -5.59 10.97
C GLY A 116 -0.69 -5.71 9.67
N LEU A 117 -0.42 -4.58 9.00
CA LEU A 117 0.40 -4.56 7.80
C LEU A 117 1.85 -4.97 8.09
N ILE A 118 2.43 -4.48 9.19
CA ILE A 118 3.77 -4.90 9.61
C ILE A 118 3.81 -6.42 9.84
N ASN A 119 2.82 -6.97 10.54
CA ASN A 119 2.73 -8.42 10.76
C ASN A 119 2.61 -9.19 9.43
N ARG A 120 1.81 -8.70 8.49
CA ARG A 120 1.66 -9.30 7.16
C ARG A 120 2.97 -9.25 6.37
N GLN A 121 3.67 -8.12 6.36
CA GLN A 121 4.96 -8.00 5.68
C GLN A 121 6.01 -8.95 6.26
N VAL A 122 6.03 -9.14 7.58
CA VAL A 122 6.89 -10.14 8.24
C VAL A 122 6.59 -11.54 7.71
N LYS A 123 5.31 -11.95 7.64
CA LYS A 123 4.92 -13.26 7.08
C LYS A 123 5.37 -13.42 5.62
N CYS A 124 5.20 -12.39 4.81
CA CYS A 124 5.65 -12.38 3.42
C CYS A 124 7.17 -12.61 3.31
N ILE A 125 7.97 -11.87 4.08
CA ILE A 125 9.44 -12.00 4.10
C ILE A 125 9.88 -13.38 4.58
N LEU A 126 9.22 -13.94 5.58
CA LEU A 126 9.48 -15.29 6.08
C LEU A 126 9.11 -16.37 5.05
N THR A 127 8.15 -16.09 4.16
CA THR A 127 7.75 -16.99 3.08
C THR A 127 8.80 -17.00 1.96
N ASP A 128 9.16 -15.84 1.43
CA ASP A 128 10.20 -15.71 0.40
C ASP A 128 10.81 -14.29 0.39
N PRO A 129 12.04 -14.08 0.87
CA PRO A 129 12.69 -12.77 0.89
C PRO A 129 13.09 -12.26 -0.49
N TYR A 130 13.02 -13.09 -1.53
CA TYR A 130 13.30 -12.70 -2.92
C TYR A 130 12.04 -12.31 -3.70
N ALA A 131 10.86 -12.50 -3.10
CA ALA A 131 9.61 -12.05 -3.69
C ALA A 131 9.33 -10.58 -3.33
N ASN A 132 8.78 -9.84 -4.29
CA ASN A 132 8.34 -8.46 -4.11
C ASN A 132 6.82 -8.36 -3.92
N ALA A 133 6.03 -9.35 -4.41
CA ALA A 133 4.58 -9.35 -4.34
C ALA A 133 3.99 -10.70 -3.94
N PHE A 134 2.88 -10.66 -3.20
CA PHE A 134 2.26 -11.82 -2.57
C PHE A 134 0.74 -11.80 -2.75
N TYR A 135 0.13 -12.99 -2.86
CA TYR A 135 -1.31 -13.15 -2.76
C TYR A 135 -1.75 -13.29 -1.29
N LYS A 136 -3.02 -12.96 -1.00
CA LYS A 136 -3.64 -13.30 0.27
C LYS A 136 -3.88 -14.81 0.38
N ASP A 137 -4.32 -15.42 -0.71
CA ASP A 137 -4.50 -16.88 -0.84
C ASP A 137 -3.14 -17.55 -1.05
N LEU A 138 -2.68 -18.29 -0.05
CA LEU A 138 -1.40 -18.99 -0.05
C LEU A 138 -1.36 -20.19 -1.02
N THR A 139 -2.50 -20.59 -1.59
CA THR A 139 -2.59 -21.69 -2.58
C THR A 139 -2.60 -21.20 -4.01
N LYS A 140 -2.79 -19.89 -4.22
CA LYS A 140 -2.92 -19.29 -5.54
C LYS A 140 -1.60 -19.36 -6.31
N VAL A 141 -1.65 -19.93 -7.51
CA VAL A 141 -0.53 -20.02 -8.43
C VAL A 141 -0.40 -18.72 -9.22
N SER A 142 0.81 -18.22 -9.36
CA SER A 142 1.08 -16.99 -10.08
C SER A 142 0.91 -17.16 -11.60
N GLN A 143 0.45 -16.09 -12.25
CA GLN A 143 0.53 -15.97 -13.73
C GLN A 143 2.00 -15.94 -14.21
N TYR A 144 2.95 -15.61 -13.36
CA TYR A 144 4.39 -15.61 -13.64
C TYR A 144 5.07 -16.94 -13.29
N ASN A 145 4.33 -18.05 -13.24
CA ASN A 145 4.85 -19.37 -12.88
C ASN A 145 5.90 -19.93 -13.88
N GLY A 146 6.09 -19.28 -15.02
CA GLY A 146 7.18 -19.57 -15.95
C GLY A 146 8.48 -18.78 -15.71
N ASP A 147 8.50 -17.82 -14.78
CA ASP A 147 9.70 -17.05 -14.47
C ASP A 147 10.79 -17.91 -13.80
N ILE A 148 12.04 -17.46 -13.88
CA ILE A 148 13.16 -18.06 -13.20
C ILE A 148 13.71 -17.05 -12.18
N PRO A 149 13.74 -17.37 -10.88
CA PRO A 149 13.18 -18.56 -10.23
C PRO A 149 11.65 -18.51 -10.18
N ASN A 150 11.03 -19.67 -10.34
CA ASN A 150 9.59 -19.81 -10.32
C ASN A 150 8.98 -19.36 -8.98
N PRO A 151 7.93 -18.52 -8.97
CA PRO A 151 7.17 -18.22 -7.76
C PRO A 151 6.51 -19.47 -7.18
N ILE A 152 6.64 -19.63 -5.86
CA ILE A 152 5.89 -20.68 -5.14
C ILE A 152 4.41 -20.26 -4.98
N PRO A 153 3.47 -21.18 -4.72
CA PRO A 153 2.09 -20.81 -4.41
C PRO A 153 2.02 -19.76 -3.29
N GLY A 154 1.12 -18.79 -3.42
CA GLY A 154 1.00 -17.64 -2.53
C GLY A 154 1.94 -16.46 -2.86
N VAL A 155 2.95 -16.67 -3.70
CA VAL A 155 3.81 -15.60 -4.22
C VAL A 155 3.29 -15.17 -5.59
N HIS A 156 2.99 -13.87 -5.76
CA HIS A 156 2.56 -13.32 -7.04
C HIS A 156 3.76 -13.11 -7.98
N GLU A 157 4.82 -12.44 -7.49
CA GLU A 157 6.01 -12.16 -8.27
C GLU A 157 7.28 -12.41 -7.44
N ARG A 158 8.21 -13.21 -7.99
CA ARG A 158 9.49 -13.53 -7.35
C ARG A 158 10.64 -12.76 -7.98
N LYS A 159 10.43 -11.45 -8.11
CA LYS A 159 11.41 -10.50 -8.62
C LYS A 159 12.03 -9.74 -7.46
N TRP A 160 13.28 -10.05 -7.12
CA TRP A 160 13.94 -9.39 -6.01
C TRP A 160 14.21 -7.92 -6.31
N GLU A 161 13.70 -7.09 -5.42
CA GLU A 161 13.90 -5.65 -5.39
C GLU A 161 14.38 -5.27 -3.98
N ILE A 162 15.57 -4.64 -3.89
CA ILE A 162 16.16 -4.31 -2.59
C ILE A 162 15.26 -3.41 -1.74
N ASP A 163 14.53 -2.52 -2.37
CA ASP A 163 13.63 -1.58 -1.72
C ASP A 163 12.43 -2.27 -1.05
N SER A 164 11.93 -3.39 -1.59
CA SER A 164 10.84 -4.16 -0.99
C SER A 164 11.13 -4.51 0.48
N LEU A 165 12.32 -5.03 0.76
CA LEU A 165 12.74 -5.36 2.12
C LEU A 165 13.02 -4.11 2.98
N CYS A 166 13.56 -3.04 2.38
CA CYS A 166 13.81 -1.78 3.06
C CYS A 166 12.51 -1.10 3.51
N TYR A 167 11.45 -1.17 2.70
CA TYR A 167 10.17 -0.55 3.02
C TYR A 167 9.47 -1.20 4.21
N ALA A 168 9.59 -2.53 4.38
CA ALA A 168 9.08 -3.21 5.57
C ALA A 168 9.77 -2.72 6.86
N ILE A 169 11.10 -2.56 6.82
CA ILE A 169 11.86 -1.99 7.94
C ILE A 169 11.46 -0.54 8.19
N ARG A 170 11.32 0.25 7.13
CA ARG A 170 10.91 1.65 7.20
C ARG A 170 9.56 1.82 7.89
N LEU A 171 8.57 1.00 7.51
CA LEU A 171 7.24 1.08 8.11
C LEU A 171 7.26 0.76 9.61
N ALA A 172 7.95 -0.31 9.99
CA ALA A 172 8.05 -0.71 11.40
C ALA A 172 8.79 0.33 12.25
N ASN A 173 9.87 0.91 11.71
CA ASN A 173 10.60 1.99 12.39
C ASN A 173 9.72 3.22 12.61
N GLU A 174 8.98 3.66 11.59
CA GLU A 174 8.11 4.83 11.70
C GLU A 174 6.94 4.57 12.65
N TYR A 175 6.31 3.39 12.56
CA TYR A 175 5.27 2.98 13.49
C TYR A 175 5.76 3.04 14.94
N TYR A 176 6.93 2.47 15.22
CA TYR A 176 7.52 2.50 16.57
C TYR A 176 7.85 3.92 17.00
N SER A 177 8.45 4.73 16.16
CA SER A 177 8.80 6.12 16.45
C SER A 177 7.57 6.97 16.83
N LEU A 178 6.44 6.72 16.18
CA LEU A 178 5.20 7.45 16.43
C LEU A 178 4.44 6.93 17.67
N THR A 179 4.46 5.61 17.90
CA THR A 179 3.56 4.97 18.89
C THR A 179 4.26 4.49 20.15
N ASN A 180 5.57 4.34 20.12
CA ASN A 180 6.37 3.67 21.14
C ASN A 180 5.89 2.22 21.45
N ASP A 181 5.16 1.59 20.51
CA ASP A 181 4.67 0.22 20.64
C ASP A 181 5.74 -0.77 20.15
N ASN A 182 6.50 -1.33 21.09
CA ASN A 182 7.55 -2.32 20.80
C ASN A 182 7.03 -3.75 20.59
N SER A 183 5.74 -3.99 20.75
CA SER A 183 5.15 -5.33 20.60
C SER A 183 5.17 -5.86 19.17
N ILE A 184 5.54 -5.02 18.18
CA ILE A 184 5.82 -5.45 16.80
C ILE A 184 7.17 -6.19 16.68
N PHE A 185 8.10 -6.00 17.62
CA PHE A 185 9.45 -6.59 17.60
C PHE A 185 9.48 -7.97 18.27
N ASP A 186 8.59 -8.86 17.83
CA ASP A 186 8.49 -10.22 18.35
C ASP A 186 9.52 -11.18 17.71
N LYS A 187 9.38 -12.49 17.99
CA LYS A 187 10.29 -13.52 17.45
C LYS A 187 10.26 -13.61 15.92
N GLU A 188 9.08 -13.44 15.33
CA GLU A 188 8.93 -13.49 13.87
C GLU A 188 9.57 -12.28 13.21
N TRP A 189 9.37 -11.08 13.78
CA TRP A 189 10.09 -9.88 13.36
C TRP A 189 11.61 -10.09 13.41
N LYS A 190 12.16 -10.54 14.53
CA LYS A 190 13.59 -10.80 14.66
C LYS A 190 14.10 -11.74 13.57
N LYS A 191 13.40 -12.86 13.34
CA LYS A 191 13.74 -13.81 12.28
C LYS A 191 13.68 -13.18 10.89
N SER A 192 12.69 -12.34 10.61
CA SER A 192 12.59 -11.65 9.31
C SER A 192 13.78 -10.70 9.09
N ILE A 193 14.21 -9.97 10.11
CA ILE A 193 15.38 -9.09 10.05
C ILE A 193 16.67 -9.90 9.78
N GLU A 194 16.85 -11.03 10.44
CA GLU A 194 18.00 -11.93 10.20
C GLU A 194 18.03 -12.42 8.74
N ILE A 195 16.85 -12.76 8.19
CA ILE A 195 16.70 -13.16 6.78
C ILE A 195 17.02 -12.00 5.84
N ILE A 196 16.52 -10.80 6.11
CA ILE A 196 16.81 -9.60 5.31
C ILE A 196 18.32 -9.36 5.25
N PHE A 197 19.01 -9.36 6.41
CA PHE A 197 20.46 -9.17 6.45
C PHE A 197 21.21 -10.26 5.70
N LYS A 198 20.78 -11.52 5.82
CA LYS A 198 21.37 -12.62 5.06
C LYS A 198 21.21 -12.41 3.57
N THR A 199 20.01 -12.04 3.10
CA THR A 199 19.71 -11.77 1.70
C THR A 199 20.57 -10.62 1.18
N PHE A 200 20.65 -9.50 1.90
CA PHE A 200 21.50 -8.37 1.50
C PHE A 200 22.98 -8.74 1.41
N LYS A 201 23.51 -9.53 2.36
CA LYS A 201 24.90 -9.99 2.30
C LYS A 201 25.18 -10.87 1.09
N VAL A 202 24.25 -11.76 0.75
CA VAL A 202 24.37 -12.62 -0.44
C VAL A 202 24.32 -11.78 -1.71
N GLU A 203 23.39 -10.85 -1.82
CA GLU A 203 23.17 -10.06 -3.03
C GLU A 203 24.18 -8.92 -3.22
N GLN A 204 25.00 -8.59 -2.22
CA GLN A 204 26.18 -7.75 -2.44
C GLN A 204 27.24 -8.41 -3.37
N ARG A 205 27.20 -9.74 -3.52
CA ARG A 205 28.06 -10.53 -4.43
C ARG A 205 29.56 -10.31 -4.25
N LYS A 206 29.98 -9.93 -3.03
CA LYS A 206 31.41 -9.61 -2.75
C LYS A 206 32.34 -10.82 -2.90
N ASN A 207 31.83 -12.03 -2.64
CA ASN A 207 32.61 -13.26 -2.60
C ASN A 207 32.21 -14.26 -3.69
N GLY A 208 31.60 -13.78 -4.79
CA GLY A 208 31.18 -14.64 -5.89
C GLY A 208 29.75 -14.38 -6.38
N ASN A 209 29.19 -15.35 -7.09
CA ASN A 209 27.87 -15.24 -7.67
C ASN A 209 26.77 -15.53 -6.64
N SER A 210 25.69 -14.76 -6.67
CA SER A 210 24.45 -15.10 -6.00
C SER A 210 23.80 -16.33 -6.65
N PRO A 211 23.14 -17.22 -5.88
CA PRO A 211 22.30 -18.28 -6.42
C PRO A 211 21.04 -17.74 -7.08
N TYR A 212 20.68 -16.47 -6.88
CA TYR A 212 19.51 -15.80 -7.43
C TYR A 212 19.85 -15.12 -8.76
N ARG A 213 19.04 -15.40 -9.77
CA ARG A 213 19.02 -14.70 -11.06
C ARG A 213 17.59 -14.65 -11.58
N PHE A 214 17.10 -13.46 -11.86
CA PHE A 214 15.77 -13.27 -12.40
C PHE A 214 15.76 -13.30 -13.93
N ILE A 215 14.84 -14.09 -14.50
CA ILE A 215 14.54 -14.12 -15.92
C ILE A 215 13.02 -14.20 -16.04
N ARG A 216 12.41 -13.22 -16.71
CA ARG A 216 10.99 -13.27 -17.06
C ARG A 216 10.79 -14.07 -18.34
N ASN A 217 9.92 -15.06 -18.28
CA ASN A 217 9.51 -15.86 -19.42
C ASN A 217 8.05 -15.56 -19.76
N GLY A 218 7.79 -15.20 -21.04
CA GLY A 218 6.45 -15.26 -21.62
C GLY A 218 5.61 -13.99 -21.62
N THR A 219 6.09 -12.84 -21.17
CA THR A 219 5.40 -11.55 -21.39
C THR A 219 6.38 -10.49 -21.86
N THR A 220 6.08 -9.87 -23.00
CA THR A 220 6.67 -8.60 -23.40
C THR A 220 5.78 -7.51 -22.81
N GLU A 221 6.10 -7.01 -21.61
CA GLU A 221 5.72 -5.68 -21.18
C GLU A 221 6.92 -4.77 -21.26
#